data_a4f32d4cddaed5e17cb2dbf6cb7b5fb6
#
_entry.id   a4f32d4cddaed5e17cb2dbf6cb7b5fb6
#
_cell.length_a   1.000
_cell.length_b   1.000
_cell.length_c   1.000
_cell.angle_alpha   90.00
_cell.angle_beta   90.00
_cell.angle_gamma   90.00
#
_symmetry.space_group_name_H-M   'P 1'
#
loop_
_entity.id
_entity.type
_entity.pdbx_description
1 polymer ?
#
loop_
_entity_poly.entity_id
_entity_poly.type
_entity_poly.pdbx_seq_one_letter_code
_entity_poly.pdbx_strand_id
1 'polypeptide(L)'
;AYTAAAEQVYQETGHRAVYCPNITDRPERILENARRAQELGAGMAMINGVAAGLGMVQAVAEDASVAIPILSHYAGTGTLTENPRAGISSPLLLGKLTRLAGADAGALGSVYSSYPLLRDKYLRIVHNQTMPLFDLKPTLPCVGGGIHPGNTPRIVEDVGLDVMLGVGGAIQGH
;
A
#
# COMPACT_ATOMS: atom_id res chain seq x y z
N ALA A 1 -20.08 10.46 -0.53
CA ALA A 1 -19.42 11.78 -0.50
C ALA A 1 -18.13 11.78 -1.36
N TYR A 2 -17.14 10.93 -1.08
CA TYR A 2 -15.84 10.93 -1.80
C TYR A 2 -15.96 10.60 -3.29
N THR A 3 -16.78 9.62 -3.68
CA THR A 3 -16.99 9.26 -5.08
C THR A 3 -17.67 10.41 -5.86
N ALA A 4 -18.56 11.14 -5.24
CA ALA A 4 -19.17 12.32 -5.85
C ALA A 4 -18.16 13.47 -6.05
N ALA A 5 -17.27 13.70 -5.07
CA ALA A 5 -16.18 14.67 -5.20
C ALA A 5 -15.17 14.28 -6.27
N ALA A 6 -14.83 12.98 -6.36
CA ALA A 6 -13.93 12.46 -7.41
C ALA A 6 -14.53 12.62 -8.81
N GLU A 7 -15.84 12.42 -8.97
CA GLU A 7 -16.54 12.65 -10.23
C GLU A 7 -16.58 14.14 -10.58
N GLN A 8 -16.83 15.02 -9.62
CA GLN A 8 -16.75 16.45 -9.85
C GLN A 8 -15.37 16.89 -10.35
N VAL A 9 -14.31 16.43 -9.68
CA VAL A 9 -12.91 16.71 -10.09
C VAL A 9 -12.65 16.19 -11.52
N TYR A 10 -13.18 15.02 -11.86
CA TYR A 10 -13.05 14.49 -13.22
C TYR A 10 -13.73 15.38 -14.25
N GLN A 11 -14.93 15.87 -13.97
CA GLN A 11 -15.65 16.77 -14.88
C GLN A 11 -14.92 18.11 -15.05
N GLU A 12 -14.28 18.62 -13.99
CA GLU A 12 -13.56 19.90 -14.00
C GLU A 12 -12.16 19.80 -14.66
N THR A 13 -11.47 18.68 -14.50
CA THR A 13 -10.03 18.56 -14.84
C THR A 13 -9.71 17.51 -15.90
N GLY A 14 -10.62 16.58 -16.18
CA GLY A 14 -10.38 15.39 -17.02
C GLY A 14 -9.52 14.31 -16.34
N HIS A 15 -9.10 14.51 -15.09
CA HIS A 15 -8.29 13.55 -14.33
C HIS A 15 -9.13 12.74 -13.35
N ARG A 16 -9.04 11.40 -13.44
CA ARG A 16 -9.74 10.50 -12.51
C ARG A 16 -8.96 10.35 -11.20
N ALA A 17 -9.60 10.72 -10.09
CA ALA A 17 -9.11 10.38 -8.77
C ALA A 17 -9.56 8.98 -8.38
N VAL A 18 -8.64 8.16 -7.86
CA VAL A 18 -8.94 6.82 -7.33
C VAL A 18 -9.14 6.94 -5.82
N TYR A 19 -10.35 6.68 -5.35
CA TYR A 19 -10.62 6.60 -3.91
C TYR A 19 -10.23 5.23 -3.38
N CYS A 20 -9.41 5.21 -2.33
CA CYS A 20 -8.89 4.00 -1.68
C CYS A 20 -9.27 4.01 -0.18
N PRO A 21 -10.48 3.55 0.19
CA PRO A 21 -10.87 3.45 1.59
C PRO A 21 -10.09 2.36 2.33
N ASN A 22 -9.84 2.59 3.63
CA ASN A 22 -9.35 1.56 4.51
C ASN A 22 -10.50 0.64 4.93
N ILE A 23 -10.42 -0.63 4.55
CA ILE A 23 -11.42 -1.67 4.82
C ILE A 23 -11.07 -2.52 6.04
N THR A 24 -9.97 -2.22 6.73
CA THR A 24 -9.52 -2.99 7.90
C THR A 24 -10.57 -2.95 9.00
N ASP A 25 -11.00 -4.11 9.42
CA ASP A 25 -12.01 -4.33 10.45
C ASP A 25 -11.74 -5.71 11.09
N ARG A 26 -12.65 -6.20 11.91
CA ARG A 26 -12.66 -7.60 12.32
C ARG A 26 -12.82 -8.53 11.11
N PRO A 27 -12.26 -9.73 11.15
CA PRO A 27 -12.19 -10.63 9.98
C PRO A 27 -13.51 -10.84 9.25
N GLU A 28 -14.62 -10.99 10.00
CA GLU A 28 -15.95 -11.26 9.44
C GLU A 28 -16.50 -10.12 8.57
N ARG A 29 -15.95 -8.89 8.73
CA ARG A 29 -16.40 -7.71 8.02
C ARG A 29 -15.52 -7.28 6.85
N ILE A 30 -14.27 -7.73 6.82
CA ILE A 30 -13.30 -7.25 5.82
C ILE A 30 -13.77 -7.54 4.39
N LEU A 31 -14.26 -8.75 4.12
CA LEU A 31 -14.78 -9.11 2.79
C LEU A 31 -16.03 -8.31 2.43
N GLU A 32 -16.95 -8.15 3.38
CA GLU A 32 -18.13 -7.30 3.19
C GLU A 32 -17.75 -5.85 2.89
N ASN A 33 -16.80 -5.30 3.65
CA ASN A 33 -16.29 -3.95 3.45
C ASN A 33 -15.62 -3.78 2.08
N ALA A 34 -14.87 -4.79 1.60
CA ALA A 34 -14.26 -4.75 0.27
C ALA A 34 -15.31 -4.68 -0.84
N ARG A 35 -16.31 -5.56 -0.81
CA ARG A 35 -17.43 -5.55 -1.75
C ARG A 35 -18.21 -4.24 -1.69
N ARG A 36 -18.51 -3.78 -0.48
CA ARG A 36 -19.22 -2.52 -0.26
C ARG A 36 -18.44 -1.31 -0.76
N ALA A 37 -17.12 -1.28 -0.56
CA ALA A 37 -16.27 -0.21 -1.10
C ALA A 37 -16.36 -0.17 -2.63
N GLN A 38 -16.25 -1.33 -3.29
CA GLN A 38 -16.37 -1.46 -4.74
C GLN A 38 -17.75 -1.01 -5.25
N GLU A 39 -18.85 -1.47 -4.63
CA GLU A 39 -20.22 -1.06 -4.96
C GLU A 39 -20.42 0.45 -4.86
N LEU A 40 -19.76 1.10 -3.92
CA LEU A 40 -19.78 2.55 -3.72
C LEU A 40 -18.82 3.32 -4.64
N GLY A 41 -18.17 2.63 -5.58
CA GLY A 41 -17.31 3.22 -6.60
C GLY A 41 -15.88 3.51 -6.13
N ALA A 42 -15.38 2.82 -5.09
CA ALA A 42 -13.95 2.85 -4.78
C ALA A 42 -13.16 2.20 -5.92
N GLY A 43 -12.03 2.80 -6.29
CA GLY A 43 -11.16 2.26 -7.34
C GLY A 43 -10.00 1.41 -6.78
N MET A 44 -9.86 1.33 -5.45
CA MET A 44 -8.87 0.52 -4.73
C MET A 44 -9.37 0.31 -3.29
N ALA A 45 -8.92 -0.73 -2.60
CA ALA A 45 -9.17 -0.95 -1.19
C ALA A 45 -7.85 -1.06 -0.41
N MET A 46 -7.75 -0.38 0.74
CA MET A 46 -6.59 -0.48 1.61
C MET A 46 -6.90 -1.41 2.79
N ILE A 47 -5.97 -2.32 3.10
CA ILE A 47 -6.02 -3.21 4.25
C ILE A 47 -4.71 -3.13 5.04
N ASN A 48 -4.78 -3.04 6.37
CA ASN A 48 -3.59 -3.16 7.21
C ASN A 48 -3.22 -4.65 7.32
N GLY A 49 -2.37 -5.12 6.40
CA GLY A 49 -2.09 -6.55 6.21
C GLY A 49 -1.57 -7.26 7.44
N VAL A 50 -0.78 -6.59 8.28
CA VAL A 50 -0.28 -7.19 9.54
C VAL A 50 -1.36 -7.24 10.61
N ALA A 51 -2.16 -6.19 10.76
CA ALA A 51 -3.23 -6.12 11.76
C ALA A 51 -4.38 -7.08 11.43
N ALA A 52 -4.77 -7.16 10.16
CA ALA A 52 -5.82 -8.08 9.70
C ALA A 52 -5.34 -9.53 9.55
N GLY A 53 -4.02 -9.72 9.39
CA GLY A 53 -3.40 -10.97 9.00
C GLY A 53 -3.30 -11.14 7.49
N LEU A 54 -2.16 -11.68 7.01
CA LEU A 54 -1.93 -11.89 5.57
C LEU A 54 -2.94 -12.83 4.93
N GLY A 55 -3.48 -13.79 5.68
CA GLY A 55 -4.56 -14.66 5.21
C GLY A 55 -5.85 -13.90 4.88
N MET A 56 -6.12 -12.76 5.52
CA MET A 56 -7.24 -11.89 5.16
C MET A 56 -6.97 -11.08 3.89
N VAL A 57 -5.72 -10.65 3.69
CA VAL A 57 -5.31 -10.04 2.41
C VAL A 57 -5.55 -11.02 1.27
N GLN A 58 -5.10 -12.27 1.44
CA GLN A 58 -5.30 -13.34 0.47
C GLN A 58 -6.78 -13.64 0.22
N ALA A 59 -7.58 -13.73 1.28
CA ALA A 59 -9.01 -13.98 1.15
C ALA A 59 -9.73 -12.88 0.33
N VAL A 60 -9.33 -11.62 0.48
CA VAL A 60 -9.87 -10.52 -0.33
C VAL A 60 -9.35 -10.60 -1.76
N ALA A 61 -8.07 -10.92 -1.96
CA ALA A 61 -7.46 -11.03 -3.30
C ALA A 61 -8.02 -12.18 -4.13
N GLU A 62 -8.42 -13.28 -3.48
CA GLU A 62 -8.97 -14.47 -4.13
C GLU A 62 -10.51 -14.43 -4.28
N ASP A 63 -11.17 -13.43 -3.67
CA ASP A 63 -12.64 -13.30 -3.77
C ASP A 63 -13.05 -12.81 -5.16
N ALA A 64 -13.67 -13.69 -5.94
CA ALA A 64 -14.10 -13.40 -7.32
C ALA A 64 -15.11 -12.23 -7.45
N SER A 65 -15.72 -11.81 -6.34
CA SER A 65 -16.61 -10.65 -6.31
C SER A 65 -15.91 -9.32 -6.04
N VAL A 66 -14.61 -9.35 -5.69
CA VAL A 66 -13.78 -8.17 -5.46
C VAL A 66 -12.82 -8.00 -6.64
N ALA A 67 -13.10 -7.01 -7.49
CA ALA A 67 -12.32 -6.73 -8.71
C ALA A 67 -11.48 -5.46 -8.63
N ILE A 68 -11.46 -4.77 -7.48
CA ILE A 68 -10.64 -3.57 -7.26
C ILE A 68 -9.28 -3.94 -6.67
N PRO A 69 -8.19 -3.26 -7.06
CA PRO A 69 -6.86 -3.50 -6.52
C PRO A 69 -6.78 -3.34 -5.00
N ILE A 70 -5.83 -4.07 -4.38
CA ILE A 70 -5.63 -4.09 -2.94
C ILE A 70 -4.30 -3.43 -2.60
N LEU A 71 -4.34 -2.40 -1.76
CA LEU A 71 -3.18 -1.78 -1.13
C LEU A 71 -2.98 -2.38 0.28
N SER A 72 -1.90 -3.12 0.48
CA SER A 72 -1.51 -3.57 1.82
C SER A 72 -0.71 -2.48 2.54
N HIS A 73 -1.22 -1.99 3.66
CA HIS A 73 -0.59 -0.96 4.47
C HIS A 73 0.27 -1.55 5.58
N TYR A 74 1.40 -0.91 5.89
CA TYR A 74 2.40 -1.38 6.84
C TYR A 74 2.11 -1.06 8.33
N ALA A 75 0.96 -0.48 8.66
CA ALA A 75 0.63 -0.17 10.06
C ALA A 75 0.72 -1.42 10.94
N GLY A 76 1.37 -1.27 12.09
CA GLY A 76 1.59 -2.36 13.04
C GLY A 76 2.80 -3.26 12.78
N THR A 77 3.49 -3.14 11.64
CA THR A 77 4.63 -4.02 11.31
C THR A 77 5.80 -3.90 12.28
N GLY A 78 6.03 -2.72 12.86
CA GLY A 78 7.12 -2.49 13.81
C GLY A 78 7.14 -3.47 14.98
N THR A 79 5.98 -3.94 15.42
CA THR A 79 5.87 -4.96 16.48
C THR A 79 6.54 -6.28 16.12
N LEU A 80 6.62 -6.60 14.82
CA LEU A 80 7.22 -7.82 14.29
C LEU A 80 8.61 -7.61 13.71
N THR A 81 8.97 -6.39 13.29
CA THR A 81 10.19 -6.16 12.49
C THR A 81 11.30 -5.42 13.24
N GLU A 82 10.99 -4.75 14.37
CA GLU A 82 11.96 -3.89 15.06
C GLU A 82 12.56 -4.51 16.32
N ASN A 83 12.18 -5.74 16.68
CA ASN A 83 12.80 -6.43 17.81
C ASN A 83 14.18 -7.00 17.38
N PRO A 84 15.28 -6.65 18.08
CA PRO A 84 16.63 -7.09 17.72
C PRO A 84 16.90 -8.59 17.95
N ARG A 85 16.07 -9.27 18.76
CA ARG A 85 16.29 -10.67 19.17
C ARG A 85 15.35 -11.67 18.51
N ALA A 86 14.20 -11.24 18.06
CA ALA A 86 13.20 -12.13 17.45
C ALA A 86 12.25 -11.31 16.56
N GLY A 87 11.81 -11.87 15.45
CA GLY A 87 10.88 -11.21 14.55
C GLY A 87 10.99 -11.69 13.13
N ILE A 88 10.35 -10.96 12.24
CA ILE A 88 10.36 -11.19 10.80
C ILE A 88 11.10 -10.02 10.14
N SER A 89 11.97 -10.26 9.17
CA SER A 89 12.63 -9.16 8.47
C SER A 89 11.62 -8.34 7.65
N SER A 90 11.73 -7.01 7.71
CA SER A 90 10.85 -6.10 6.96
C SER A 90 10.80 -6.41 5.46
N PRO A 91 11.94 -6.70 4.76
CA PRO A 91 11.91 -7.08 3.36
C PRO A 91 11.13 -8.36 3.07
N LEU A 92 11.13 -9.33 3.98
CA LEU A 92 10.30 -10.52 3.83
C LEU A 92 8.83 -10.18 4.05
N LEU A 93 8.48 -9.54 5.16
CA LEU A 93 7.10 -9.26 5.54
C LEU A 93 6.41 -8.30 4.56
N LEU A 94 6.98 -7.11 4.34
CA LEU A 94 6.42 -6.05 3.50
C LEU A 94 6.69 -6.24 2.00
N GLY A 95 7.66 -7.07 1.65
CA GLY A 95 7.97 -7.41 0.26
C GLY A 95 7.30 -8.70 -0.16
N LYS A 96 7.95 -9.84 0.07
CA LYS A 96 7.52 -11.15 -0.46
C LYS A 96 6.18 -11.63 0.08
N LEU A 97 5.97 -11.59 1.42
CA LEU A 97 4.76 -12.17 2.00
C LEU A 97 3.51 -11.36 1.64
N THR A 98 3.61 -10.03 1.61
CA THR A 98 2.54 -9.15 1.15
C THR A 98 2.18 -9.45 -0.31
N ARG A 99 3.17 -9.65 -1.17
CA ARG A 99 2.98 -10.00 -2.58
C ARG A 99 2.37 -11.40 -2.75
N LEU A 100 2.86 -12.40 -2.00
CA LEU A 100 2.31 -13.75 -2.00
C LEU A 100 0.85 -13.79 -1.52
N ALA A 101 0.47 -12.88 -0.63
CA ALA A 101 -0.91 -12.70 -0.20
C ALA A 101 -1.81 -12.00 -1.24
N GLY A 102 -1.27 -11.60 -2.40
CA GLY A 102 -2.06 -11.05 -3.51
C GLY A 102 -2.28 -9.55 -3.45
N ALA A 103 -1.48 -8.79 -2.68
CA ALA A 103 -1.56 -7.34 -2.70
C ALA A 103 -1.02 -6.75 -4.02
N ASP A 104 -1.81 -5.90 -4.68
CA ASP A 104 -1.43 -5.20 -5.92
C ASP A 104 -0.48 -4.04 -5.65
N ALA A 105 -0.65 -3.38 -4.49
CA ALA A 105 0.26 -2.34 -4.01
C ALA A 105 0.68 -2.61 -2.56
N GLY A 106 1.92 -2.28 -2.23
CA GLY A 106 2.49 -2.49 -0.90
C GLY A 106 3.06 -1.21 -0.32
N ALA A 107 2.44 -0.69 0.76
CA ALA A 107 2.92 0.50 1.42
C ALA A 107 4.16 0.22 2.26
N LEU A 108 5.09 1.17 2.26
CA LEU A 108 6.31 1.16 3.07
C LEU A 108 6.71 2.58 3.47
N GLY A 109 7.43 2.70 4.60
CA GLY A 109 7.99 3.97 5.04
C GLY A 109 9.16 4.41 4.17
N SER A 110 9.29 5.71 3.94
CA SER A 110 10.46 6.27 3.26
C SER A 110 11.67 6.39 4.19
N VAL A 111 12.84 6.59 3.61
CA VAL A 111 14.06 6.97 4.34
C VAL A 111 14.02 8.43 4.84
N TYR A 112 13.02 9.20 4.44
CA TYR A 112 12.83 10.61 4.78
C TYR A 112 11.71 10.86 5.79
N SER A 113 11.07 9.80 6.29
CA SER A 113 9.95 9.92 7.25
C SER A 113 10.43 10.30 8.65
N SER A 114 9.48 10.68 9.53
CA SER A 114 9.76 10.89 10.96
C SER A 114 10.22 9.60 11.65
N TYR A 115 9.90 8.45 11.08
CA TYR A 115 10.38 7.11 11.49
C TYR A 115 11.06 6.47 10.28
N PRO A 116 12.30 6.88 9.95
CA PRO A 116 12.94 6.49 8.70
C PRO A 116 13.33 5.02 8.72
N LEU A 117 13.07 4.33 7.63
CA LEU A 117 13.70 3.04 7.39
C LEU A 117 15.19 3.22 7.06
N LEU A 118 16.00 2.26 7.49
CA LEU A 118 17.36 2.16 6.97
C LEU A 118 17.30 1.95 5.46
N ARG A 119 18.17 2.65 4.71
CA ARG A 119 18.16 2.62 3.24
C ARG A 119 18.26 1.20 2.67
N ASP A 120 19.08 0.35 3.25
CA ASP A 120 19.17 -1.07 2.84
C ASP A 120 17.85 -1.81 3.02
N LYS A 121 17.19 -1.68 4.17
CA LYS A 121 15.87 -2.27 4.41
C LYS A 121 14.84 -1.77 3.38
N TYR A 122 14.81 -0.46 3.15
CA TYR A 122 13.91 0.20 2.19
C TYR A 122 14.07 -0.35 0.77
N LEU A 123 15.30 -0.36 0.24
CA LEU A 123 15.58 -0.86 -1.09
C LEU A 123 15.28 -2.36 -1.24
N ARG A 124 15.55 -3.16 -0.20
CA ARG A 124 15.25 -4.60 -0.21
C ARG A 124 13.76 -4.89 -0.12
N ILE A 125 12.95 -4.05 0.54
CA ILE A 125 11.49 -4.17 0.50
C ILE A 125 11.01 -3.96 -0.93
N VAL A 126 11.41 -2.85 -1.57
CA VAL A 126 11.04 -2.53 -2.95
C VAL A 126 11.49 -3.63 -3.92
N HIS A 127 12.74 -4.09 -3.80
CA HIS A 127 13.24 -5.19 -4.62
C HIS A 127 12.36 -6.45 -4.48
N ASN A 128 11.98 -6.83 -3.26
CA ASN A 128 11.13 -8.00 -3.02
C ASN A 128 9.68 -7.82 -3.50
N GLN A 129 9.20 -6.58 -3.63
CA GLN A 129 7.91 -6.29 -4.24
C GLN A 129 7.94 -6.42 -5.77
N THR A 130 9.07 -6.06 -6.40
CA THR A 130 9.15 -5.88 -7.84
C THR A 130 9.94 -6.97 -8.59
N MET A 131 10.87 -7.67 -7.93
CA MET A 131 11.71 -8.69 -8.56
C MET A 131 10.88 -9.81 -9.22
N PRO A 132 11.40 -10.49 -10.25
CA PRO A 132 10.78 -11.70 -10.77
C PRO A 132 10.55 -12.75 -9.67
N LEU A 133 9.33 -13.25 -9.54
CA LEU A 133 8.96 -14.25 -8.55
C LEU A 133 7.93 -15.21 -9.18
N PHE A 134 8.42 -16.29 -9.79
CA PHE A 134 7.60 -17.24 -10.55
C PHE A 134 6.70 -16.48 -11.57
N ASP A 135 5.41 -16.81 -11.59
CA ASP A 135 4.37 -16.20 -12.41
C ASP A 135 3.61 -15.04 -11.73
N LEU A 136 4.02 -14.70 -10.50
CA LEU A 136 3.37 -13.62 -9.75
C LEU A 136 3.72 -12.25 -10.30
N LYS A 137 2.69 -11.43 -10.51
CA LYS A 137 2.85 -10.02 -10.90
C LYS A 137 3.65 -9.25 -9.84
N PRO A 138 4.42 -8.23 -10.22
CA PRO A 138 5.00 -7.28 -9.28
C PRO A 138 3.93 -6.59 -8.45
N THR A 139 4.24 -6.31 -7.18
CA THR A 139 3.44 -5.42 -6.33
C THR A 139 3.97 -3.99 -6.51
N LEU A 140 3.10 -3.02 -6.75
CA LEU A 140 3.47 -1.61 -6.90
C LEU A 140 3.95 -1.05 -5.55
N PRO A 141 5.19 -0.57 -5.40
CA PRO A 141 5.64 0.07 -4.18
C PRO A 141 4.85 1.35 -3.91
N CYS A 142 4.31 1.50 -2.70
CA CYS A 142 3.68 2.72 -2.24
C CYS A 142 4.54 3.34 -1.13
N VAL A 143 5.41 4.29 -1.49
CA VAL A 143 6.35 4.93 -0.57
C VAL A 143 5.69 6.10 0.12
N GLY A 144 5.67 6.10 1.46
CA GLY A 144 5.02 7.14 2.26
C GLY A 144 5.90 7.67 3.39
N GLY A 145 5.53 8.85 3.90
CA GLY A 145 6.18 9.53 5.02
C GLY A 145 7.30 10.49 4.61
N GLY A 146 7.09 11.76 4.90
CA GLY A 146 8.07 12.84 4.66
C GLY A 146 8.35 13.16 3.19
N ILE A 147 7.50 12.74 2.27
CA ILE A 147 7.68 12.97 0.84
C ILE A 147 7.17 14.36 0.47
N HIS A 148 7.98 15.09 -0.28
CA HIS A 148 7.68 16.42 -0.81
C HIS A 148 8.43 16.63 -2.13
N PRO A 149 8.13 17.68 -2.92
CA PRO A 149 8.75 17.89 -4.24
C PRO A 149 10.28 17.86 -4.23
N GLY A 150 10.93 18.34 -3.16
CA GLY A 150 12.39 18.41 -3.05
C GLY A 150 13.09 17.05 -2.90
N ASN A 151 12.42 16.00 -2.41
CA ASN A 151 13.01 14.66 -2.26
C ASN A 151 12.42 13.61 -3.23
N THR A 152 11.35 13.93 -3.93
CA THR A 152 10.74 13.04 -4.93
C THR A 152 11.73 12.55 -5.99
N PRO A 153 12.63 13.37 -6.58
CA PRO A 153 13.60 12.88 -7.55
C PRO A 153 14.50 11.75 -7.00
N ARG A 154 14.93 11.87 -5.73
CA ARG A 154 15.77 10.86 -5.08
C ARG A 154 15.01 9.55 -4.84
N ILE A 155 13.71 9.63 -4.56
CA ILE A 155 12.88 8.43 -4.42
C ILE A 155 12.77 7.73 -5.77
N VAL A 156 12.54 8.46 -6.84
CA VAL A 156 12.49 7.91 -8.21
C VAL A 156 13.84 7.31 -8.63
N GLU A 157 14.95 7.93 -8.27
CA GLU A 157 16.29 7.35 -8.48
C GLU A 157 16.47 6.02 -7.73
N ASP A 158 15.92 5.91 -6.52
CA ASP A 158 16.05 4.72 -5.68
C ASP A 158 15.16 3.56 -6.13
N VAL A 159 13.92 3.84 -6.57
CA VAL A 159 12.89 2.80 -6.76
C VAL A 159 12.31 2.73 -8.18
N GLY A 160 12.68 3.66 -9.05
CA GLY A 160 12.15 3.76 -10.41
C GLY A 160 10.86 4.58 -10.50
N LEU A 161 10.29 4.62 -11.71
CA LEU A 161 9.08 5.40 -12.02
C LEU A 161 7.78 4.66 -11.64
N ASP A 162 7.83 3.32 -11.56
CA ASP A 162 6.68 2.51 -11.17
C ASP A 162 6.53 2.52 -9.64
N VAL A 163 6.09 3.65 -9.10
CA VAL A 163 5.94 3.89 -7.67
C VAL A 163 4.74 4.78 -7.39
N MET A 164 4.01 4.47 -6.33
CA MET A 164 3.00 5.34 -5.75
C MET A 164 3.64 6.17 -4.63
N LEU A 165 3.38 7.48 -4.59
CA LEU A 165 3.94 8.39 -3.59
C LEU A 165 2.87 8.83 -2.59
N GLY A 166 3.08 8.56 -1.31
CA GLY A 166 2.23 8.98 -0.20
C GLY A 166 2.60 10.38 0.28
N VAL A 167 2.11 11.42 -0.39
CA VAL A 167 2.49 12.84 -0.19
C VAL A 167 1.51 13.64 0.69
N GLY A 168 0.70 12.96 1.52
CA GLY A 168 -0.38 13.59 2.29
C GLY A 168 0.05 14.81 3.09
N GLY A 169 1.14 14.74 3.85
CA GLY A 169 1.64 15.86 4.65
C GLY A 169 2.06 17.07 3.81
N ALA A 170 2.67 16.86 2.64
CA ALA A 170 3.09 17.94 1.77
C ALA A 170 1.92 18.65 1.06
N ILE A 171 0.79 17.92 0.83
CA ILE A 171 -0.40 18.50 0.23
C ILE A 171 -1.24 19.23 1.28
N GLN A 172 -1.43 18.61 2.47
CA GLN A 172 -2.29 19.18 3.51
C GLN A 172 -1.62 20.28 4.34
N GLY A 173 -0.30 20.31 4.37
CA GLY A 173 0.49 21.29 5.14
C GLY A 173 0.89 22.53 4.33
N HIS A 174 0.32 22.73 3.16
CA HIS A 174 0.66 23.85 2.26
C HIS A 174 -0.15 25.10 2.61
#